data_cad91aaee71306070299ea8512bdb27f
#
_entry.id   cad91aaee71306070299ea8512bdb27f
#
_cell.length_a   1.000
_cell.length_b   1.000
_cell.length_c   1.000
_cell.angle_alpha   90.00
_cell.angle_beta   90.00
_cell.angle_gamma   90.00
#
_symmetry.space_group_name_H-M   'P 1'
#
loop_
_entity.id
_entity.type
_entity.pdbx_description
1 polymer ?
#
loop_
_entity_poly.entity_id
_entity_poly.type
_entity_poly.pdbx_seq_one_letter_code
_entity_poly.pdbx_strand_id
1 'polypeptide(L)'
;MKTLIIHPDDRSTDFLKPIYSGLSNTTVLTENISQPALKKAIAEHDQIIMMGHGSPYGLFNVSSMGHSFFTIGKEHVKLLRDKKNIFIWCNADQFVKQHNLPGLFTGMFISEVAEANYCRVIAEQTQVDESNDLFAELMGKYLVKYTTDYEAIYFAIEEEYGRLAAVNAVAKYNWDRWYINTSVTSDLAL
;
A
#
# COMPACT_ATOMS: atom_id res chain seq x y z
N MET A 1 -3.31 13.08 -14.80
CA MET A 1 -2.66 11.87 -14.29
C MET A 1 -3.68 10.75 -14.25
N LYS A 2 -3.33 9.55 -14.71
CA LYS A 2 -4.17 8.35 -14.65
C LYS A 2 -3.70 7.48 -13.49
N THR A 3 -4.61 7.05 -12.63
CA THR A 3 -4.29 6.22 -11.46
C THR A 3 -4.85 4.82 -11.62
N LEU A 4 -4.00 3.81 -11.42
CA LEU A 4 -4.38 2.41 -11.34
C LEU A 4 -4.42 1.99 -9.87
N ILE A 5 -5.56 1.48 -9.44
CA ILE A 5 -5.74 0.84 -8.14
C ILE A 5 -5.72 -0.68 -8.34
N ILE A 6 -4.85 -1.36 -7.65
CA ILE A 6 -4.78 -2.82 -7.59
C ILE A 6 -5.11 -3.22 -6.16
N HIS A 7 -6.35 -3.65 -5.94
CA HIS A 7 -6.87 -4.03 -4.63
C HIS A 7 -7.66 -5.33 -4.79
N PRO A 8 -6.97 -6.50 -4.72
CA PRO A 8 -7.62 -7.80 -4.80
C PRO A 8 -8.77 -7.91 -3.77
N ASP A 9 -9.95 -8.36 -4.22
CA ASP A 9 -11.17 -8.34 -3.42
C ASP A 9 -11.08 -9.31 -2.24
N ASP A 10 -10.96 -8.77 -1.03
CA ASP A 10 -10.94 -9.48 0.23
C ASP A 10 -11.59 -8.63 1.33
N ARG A 11 -12.59 -9.18 2.00
CA ARG A 11 -13.37 -8.44 3.03
C ARG A 11 -12.51 -7.92 4.17
N SER A 12 -11.44 -8.62 4.53
CA SER A 12 -10.54 -8.20 5.61
C SER A 12 -9.75 -6.94 5.26
N THR A 13 -9.66 -6.60 3.97
CA THR A 13 -8.98 -5.39 3.48
C THR A 13 -9.95 -4.29 3.01
N ASP A 14 -11.27 -4.46 3.22
CA ASP A 14 -12.29 -3.48 2.81
C ASP A 14 -12.11 -2.10 3.46
N PHE A 15 -11.48 -2.02 4.62
CA PHE A 15 -11.13 -0.77 5.29
C PHE A 15 -10.21 0.12 4.45
N LEU A 16 -9.52 -0.42 3.43
CA LEU A 16 -8.67 0.35 2.51
C LEU A 16 -9.45 1.06 1.38
N LYS A 17 -10.72 0.74 1.16
CA LYS A 17 -11.54 1.33 0.09
C LYS A 17 -11.67 2.87 0.16
N PRO A 18 -11.75 3.51 1.35
CA PRO A 18 -11.76 4.97 1.46
C PRO A 18 -10.53 5.64 0.83
N ILE A 19 -9.38 4.98 0.76
CA ILE A 19 -8.14 5.52 0.18
C ILE A 19 -8.35 6.02 -1.26
N TYR A 20 -9.17 5.32 -2.05
CA TYR A 20 -9.36 5.67 -3.46
C TYR A 20 -10.77 6.10 -3.82
N SER A 21 -11.73 6.06 -2.89
CA SER A 21 -13.13 6.39 -3.16
C SER A 21 -13.34 7.85 -3.65
N GLY A 22 -12.46 8.77 -3.24
CA GLY A 22 -12.50 10.18 -3.64
C GLY A 22 -11.61 10.54 -4.84
N LEU A 23 -10.85 9.59 -5.38
CA LEU A 23 -9.94 9.86 -6.50
C LEU A 23 -10.69 9.89 -7.84
N SER A 24 -10.35 10.85 -8.70
CA SER A 24 -10.84 10.94 -10.08
C SER A 24 -9.83 10.32 -11.06
N ASN A 25 -10.31 9.94 -12.26
CA ASN A 25 -9.51 9.38 -13.33
C ASN A 25 -8.76 8.09 -12.89
N THR A 26 -9.50 7.21 -12.21
CA THR A 26 -8.99 5.94 -11.68
C THR A 26 -9.53 4.74 -12.44
N THR A 27 -8.68 3.72 -12.59
CA THR A 27 -9.07 2.36 -12.96
C THR A 27 -8.87 1.47 -11.75
N VAL A 28 -9.89 0.73 -11.33
CA VAL A 28 -9.81 -0.16 -10.16
C VAL A 28 -9.83 -1.61 -10.62
N LEU A 29 -8.85 -2.38 -10.18
CA LEU A 29 -8.72 -3.81 -10.42
C LEU A 29 -8.89 -4.54 -9.08
N THR A 30 -10.02 -5.21 -8.93
CA THR A 30 -10.35 -6.03 -7.75
C THR A 30 -10.32 -7.53 -8.08
N GLU A 31 -10.53 -7.87 -9.35
CA GLU A 31 -10.55 -9.25 -9.83
C GLU A 31 -9.20 -9.67 -10.41
N ASN A 32 -9.02 -10.97 -10.53
CA ASN A 32 -7.85 -11.54 -11.21
C ASN A 32 -7.90 -11.24 -12.70
N ILE A 33 -6.92 -10.53 -13.18
CA ILE A 33 -6.67 -10.35 -14.60
C ILE A 33 -5.42 -11.12 -15.03
N SER A 34 -5.31 -11.41 -16.31
CA SER A 34 -4.11 -12.09 -16.83
C SER A 34 -2.87 -11.20 -16.65
N GLN A 35 -1.71 -11.81 -16.44
CA GLN A 35 -0.44 -11.08 -16.30
C GLN A 35 -0.12 -10.13 -17.46
N PRO A 36 -0.38 -10.49 -18.74
CA PRO A 36 -0.22 -9.53 -19.85
C PRO A 36 -1.15 -8.32 -19.73
N ALA A 37 -2.42 -8.52 -19.34
CA ALA A 37 -3.37 -7.43 -19.16
C ALA A 37 -2.97 -6.51 -17.99
N LEU A 38 -2.50 -7.08 -16.88
CA LEU A 38 -1.99 -6.31 -15.74
C LEU A 38 -0.77 -5.46 -16.12
N LYS A 39 0.20 -6.06 -16.80
CA LYS A 39 1.39 -5.33 -17.30
C LYS A 39 1.01 -4.18 -18.23
N LYS A 40 0.04 -4.40 -19.11
CA LYS A 40 -0.49 -3.34 -19.97
C LYS A 40 -1.14 -2.22 -19.13
N ALA A 41 -2.00 -2.57 -18.17
CA ALA A 41 -2.63 -1.60 -17.31
C ALA A 41 -1.59 -0.77 -16.53
N ILE A 42 -0.56 -1.40 -15.94
CA ILE A 42 0.53 -0.67 -15.27
C ILE A 42 1.23 0.29 -16.24
N ALA A 43 1.53 -0.15 -17.46
CA ALA A 43 2.21 0.68 -18.45
C ALA A 43 1.40 1.93 -18.85
N GLU A 44 0.08 1.83 -18.92
CA GLU A 44 -0.85 2.89 -19.36
C GLU A 44 -1.20 3.91 -18.28
N HIS A 45 -0.77 3.71 -17.02
CA HIS A 45 -1.07 4.59 -15.89
C HIS A 45 0.20 5.26 -15.33
N ASP A 46 0.03 6.43 -14.75
CA ASP A 46 1.12 7.26 -14.20
C ASP A 46 1.39 6.94 -12.72
N GLN A 47 0.31 6.69 -11.98
CA GLN A 47 0.32 6.35 -10.56
C GLN A 47 -0.26 4.95 -10.36
N ILE A 48 0.41 4.13 -9.53
CA ILE A 48 -0.01 2.77 -9.21
C ILE A 48 -0.17 2.66 -7.70
N ILE A 49 -1.39 2.43 -7.23
CA ILE A 49 -1.70 2.21 -5.82
C ILE A 49 -2.06 0.73 -5.66
N MET A 50 -1.27 0.03 -4.88
CA MET A 50 -1.35 -1.42 -4.68
C MET A 50 -1.62 -1.69 -3.21
N MET A 51 -2.71 -2.40 -2.90
CA MET A 51 -3.10 -2.62 -1.52
C MET A 51 -3.79 -3.96 -1.31
N GLY A 52 -3.68 -4.50 -0.10
CA GLY A 52 -4.25 -5.78 0.28
C GLY A 52 -3.31 -6.64 1.11
N HIS A 53 -3.51 -7.95 1.12
CA HIS A 53 -2.58 -8.88 1.74
C HIS A 53 -1.32 -9.07 0.92
N GLY A 54 -0.19 -9.24 1.59
CA GLY A 54 1.08 -9.45 0.90
C GLY A 54 2.19 -9.98 1.81
N SER A 55 3.39 -10.00 1.23
CA SER A 55 4.61 -10.49 1.87
C SER A 55 5.82 -9.71 1.34
N PRO A 56 7.06 -9.99 1.83
CA PRO A 56 8.28 -9.45 1.24
C PRO A 56 8.46 -9.69 -0.27
N TYR A 57 7.67 -10.60 -0.84
CA TYR A 57 7.79 -10.99 -2.25
C TYR A 57 6.74 -10.35 -3.18
N GLY A 58 5.73 -9.70 -2.59
CA GLY A 58 4.70 -9.01 -3.36
C GLY A 58 3.30 -9.04 -2.76
N LEU A 59 2.36 -8.44 -3.49
CA LEU A 59 0.93 -8.40 -3.18
C LEU A 59 0.29 -9.73 -3.59
N PHE A 60 -0.45 -10.36 -2.67
CA PHE A 60 -1.11 -11.64 -2.90
C PHE A 60 -2.30 -11.52 -3.85
N ASN A 61 -2.57 -12.65 -4.50
CA ASN A 61 -3.80 -12.87 -5.24
C ASN A 61 -4.82 -13.58 -4.33
N VAL A 62 -6.07 -13.16 -4.38
CA VAL A 62 -7.15 -13.71 -3.53
C VAL A 62 -7.56 -15.12 -3.96
N SER A 63 -7.37 -15.48 -5.22
CA SER A 63 -7.81 -16.76 -5.79
C SER A 63 -6.63 -17.63 -6.17
N SER A 64 -6.30 -18.60 -5.32
CA SER A 64 -5.19 -19.53 -5.53
C SER A 64 -5.46 -20.67 -6.52
N MET A 65 -6.64 -20.76 -7.09
CA MET A 65 -6.97 -21.84 -8.03
C MET A 65 -6.37 -21.60 -9.42
N GLY A 66 -5.17 -22.10 -9.66
CA GLY A 66 -4.57 -22.18 -11.00
C GLY A 66 -3.93 -20.90 -11.52
N HIS A 67 -3.80 -19.86 -10.71
CA HIS A 67 -3.18 -18.58 -11.06
C HIS A 67 -1.88 -18.32 -10.28
N SER A 68 -1.13 -17.29 -10.68
CA SER A 68 0.04 -16.82 -9.93
C SER A 68 -0.34 -16.54 -8.47
N PHE A 69 0.50 -16.95 -7.54
CA PHE A 69 0.32 -16.68 -6.12
C PHE A 69 0.33 -15.17 -5.80
N PHE A 70 1.00 -14.38 -6.64
CA PHE A 70 1.08 -12.94 -6.52
C PHE A 70 0.34 -12.23 -7.65
N THR A 71 -0.42 -11.20 -7.30
CA THR A 71 -0.92 -10.20 -8.25
C THR A 71 0.24 -9.30 -8.69
N ILE A 72 1.00 -8.75 -7.73
CA ILE A 72 2.22 -7.98 -7.99
C ILE A 72 3.41 -8.74 -7.40
N GLY A 73 4.43 -8.99 -8.21
CA GLY A 73 5.67 -9.64 -7.82
C GLY A 73 6.86 -9.07 -8.59
N LYS A 74 8.02 -9.75 -8.49
CA LYS A 74 9.28 -9.33 -9.10
C LYS A 74 9.21 -9.06 -10.61
N GLU A 75 8.31 -9.71 -11.32
CA GLU A 75 8.09 -9.56 -12.77
C GLU A 75 7.50 -8.21 -13.18
N HIS A 76 7.02 -7.41 -12.20
CA HIS A 76 6.45 -6.08 -12.41
C HIS A 76 7.44 -4.95 -12.07
N VAL A 77 8.54 -5.26 -11.39
CA VAL A 77 9.52 -4.27 -10.88
C VAL A 77 9.97 -3.29 -11.95
N LYS A 78 10.27 -3.81 -13.16
CA LYS A 78 10.74 -2.97 -14.27
C LYS A 78 9.72 -1.92 -14.70
N LEU A 79 8.43 -2.25 -14.63
CA LEU A 79 7.33 -1.34 -14.98
C LEU A 79 7.04 -0.32 -13.87
N LEU A 80 7.33 -0.66 -12.62
CA LEU A 80 7.06 0.18 -11.45
C LEU A 80 8.15 1.24 -11.21
N ARG A 81 9.37 1.07 -11.75
CA ARG A 81 10.51 1.97 -11.49
C ARG A 81 10.23 3.43 -11.82
N ASP A 82 9.54 3.68 -12.92
CA ASP A 82 9.27 5.03 -13.44
C ASP A 82 7.85 5.53 -13.06
N LYS A 83 7.18 4.85 -12.12
CA LYS A 83 5.82 5.18 -11.72
C LYS A 83 5.79 5.85 -10.35
N LYS A 84 4.71 6.58 -10.09
CA LYS A 84 4.35 7.05 -8.75
C LYS A 84 3.67 5.88 -8.03
N ASN A 85 4.38 5.23 -7.11
CA ASN A 85 3.88 4.00 -6.47
C ASN A 85 3.45 4.22 -5.02
N ILE A 86 2.41 3.48 -4.61
CA ILE A 86 2.03 3.32 -3.21
C ILE A 86 1.81 1.82 -2.97
N PHE A 87 2.46 1.30 -1.92
CA PHE A 87 2.48 -0.12 -1.59
C PHE A 87 1.93 -0.30 -0.16
N ILE A 88 0.68 -0.75 -0.04
CA ILE A 88 0.01 -0.96 1.25
C ILE A 88 -0.29 -2.43 1.41
N TRP A 89 0.68 -3.20 1.88
CA TRP A 89 0.54 -4.60 2.29
C TRP A 89 1.59 -4.97 3.32
N CYS A 90 1.39 -6.08 4.01
CA CYS A 90 2.32 -6.55 5.05
C CYS A 90 3.72 -6.84 4.49
N ASN A 91 4.73 -6.15 5.05
CA ASN A 91 6.13 -6.24 4.63
C ASN A 91 6.43 -5.71 3.21
N ALA A 92 5.64 -4.76 2.71
CA ALA A 92 5.93 -4.09 1.44
C ALA A 92 7.30 -3.38 1.46
N ASP A 93 7.74 -2.91 2.63
CA ASP A 93 9.05 -2.27 2.81
C ASP A 93 10.22 -3.15 2.37
N GLN A 94 10.13 -4.47 2.59
CA GLN A 94 11.16 -5.41 2.17
C GLN A 94 11.18 -5.57 0.64
N PHE A 95 10.00 -5.64 0.00
CA PHE A 95 9.89 -5.65 -1.46
C PHE A 95 10.43 -4.36 -2.08
N VAL A 96 10.02 -3.21 -1.55
CA VAL A 96 10.44 -1.89 -2.05
C VAL A 96 11.94 -1.68 -1.91
N LYS A 97 12.51 -1.99 -0.74
CA LYS A 97 13.96 -1.88 -0.46
C LYS A 97 14.77 -2.83 -1.32
N GLN A 98 14.36 -4.10 -1.45
CA GLN A 98 15.04 -5.12 -2.26
C GLN A 98 15.13 -4.70 -3.74
N HIS A 99 14.10 -4.04 -4.26
CA HIS A 99 14.01 -3.68 -5.67
C HIS A 99 14.30 -2.20 -5.95
N ASN A 100 14.64 -1.43 -4.93
CA ASN A 100 14.90 0.02 -4.98
C ASN A 100 13.78 0.77 -5.74
N LEU A 101 12.54 0.57 -5.32
CA LEU A 101 11.37 1.20 -5.95
C LEU A 101 11.05 2.53 -5.27
N PRO A 102 10.64 3.58 -6.04
CA PRO A 102 10.16 4.82 -5.45
C PRO A 102 8.73 4.67 -4.95
N GLY A 103 8.38 5.42 -3.91
CA GLY A 103 6.99 5.52 -3.46
C GLY A 103 6.80 5.60 -1.95
N LEU A 104 5.53 5.54 -1.57
CA LEU A 104 5.07 5.39 -0.18
C LEU A 104 4.81 3.91 0.09
N PHE A 105 5.12 3.42 1.29
CA PHE A 105 4.96 2.00 1.58
C PHE A 105 4.86 1.70 3.07
N THR A 106 4.17 0.59 3.37
CA THR A 106 4.06 0.05 4.73
C THR A 106 5.07 -1.07 4.98
N GLY A 107 5.47 -1.25 6.24
CA GLY A 107 6.07 -2.50 6.72
C GLY A 107 5.00 -3.54 7.04
N MET A 108 5.25 -4.38 8.06
CA MET A 108 4.19 -5.19 8.65
C MET A 108 3.12 -4.25 9.21
N PHE A 109 1.88 -4.39 8.74
CA PHE A 109 0.76 -3.54 9.12
C PHE A 109 -0.27 -4.38 9.87
N ILE A 110 -0.64 -3.95 11.07
CA ILE A 110 -1.67 -4.61 11.87
C ILE A 110 -3.03 -4.07 11.43
N SER A 111 -3.85 -4.95 10.88
CA SER A 111 -5.23 -4.67 10.46
C SER A 111 -6.27 -5.56 11.15
N GLU A 112 -5.81 -6.59 11.89
CA GLU A 112 -6.64 -7.53 12.64
C GLU A 112 -6.05 -7.83 14.01
N VAL A 113 -6.87 -8.22 14.98
CA VAL A 113 -6.42 -8.60 16.34
C VAL A 113 -5.46 -9.80 16.29
N ALA A 114 -5.66 -10.73 15.36
CA ALA A 114 -4.76 -11.87 15.19
C ALA A 114 -3.34 -11.43 14.81
N GLU A 115 -3.21 -10.40 13.96
CA GLU A 115 -1.92 -9.81 13.60
C GLU A 115 -1.30 -9.04 14.76
N ALA A 116 -2.11 -8.32 15.56
CA ALA A 116 -1.64 -7.65 16.77
C ALA A 116 -1.01 -8.67 17.74
N ASN A 117 -1.68 -9.80 17.98
CA ASN A 117 -1.16 -10.89 18.81
C ASN A 117 0.15 -11.47 18.23
N TYR A 118 0.21 -11.70 16.92
CA TYR A 118 1.42 -12.18 16.25
C TYR A 118 2.58 -11.19 16.42
N CYS A 119 2.30 -9.90 16.33
CA CYS A 119 3.27 -8.81 16.51
C CYS A 119 3.56 -8.49 18.00
N ARG A 120 2.95 -9.22 18.95
CA ARG A 120 3.04 -9.00 20.40
C ARG A 120 2.55 -7.62 20.82
N VAL A 121 1.59 -7.07 20.14
CA VAL A 121 0.86 -5.85 20.48
C VAL A 121 -0.43 -6.25 21.18
N ILE A 122 -0.61 -5.82 22.42
CA ILE A 122 -1.87 -6.04 23.14
C ILE A 122 -2.87 -5.01 22.63
N ALA A 123 -3.95 -5.48 22.01
CA ALA A 123 -4.97 -4.60 21.44
C ALA A 123 -6.35 -5.26 21.46
N GLU A 124 -7.37 -4.42 21.62
CA GLU A 124 -8.77 -4.75 21.42
C GLU A 124 -9.19 -4.45 19.98
N GLN A 125 -10.30 -5.05 19.52
CA GLN A 125 -10.83 -4.83 18.16
C GLN A 125 -11.07 -3.35 17.87
N THR A 126 -11.61 -2.60 18.84
CA THR A 126 -11.87 -1.15 18.72
C THR A 126 -10.61 -0.35 18.41
N GLN A 127 -9.46 -0.73 18.96
CA GLN A 127 -8.19 -0.06 18.71
C GLN A 127 -7.65 -0.39 17.30
N VAL A 128 -7.89 -1.61 16.83
CA VAL A 128 -7.56 -2.02 15.46
C VAL A 128 -8.43 -1.27 14.46
N ASP A 129 -9.74 -1.23 14.69
CA ASP A 129 -10.71 -0.54 13.82
C ASP A 129 -10.40 0.96 13.73
N GLU A 130 -10.18 1.62 14.87
CA GLU A 130 -9.81 3.04 14.92
C GLU A 130 -8.51 3.35 14.16
N SER A 131 -7.51 2.48 14.29
CA SER A 131 -6.23 2.58 13.57
C SER A 131 -6.42 2.44 12.05
N ASN A 132 -7.22 1.45 11.61
CA ASN A 132 -7.51 1.17 10.22
C ASN A 132 -8.29 2.31 9.56
N ASP A 133 -9.37 2.75 10.22
CA ASP A 133 -10.27 3.78 9.70
C ASP A 133 -9.53 5.10 9.53
N LEU A 134 -8.78 5.53 10.57
CA LEU A 134 -8.02 6.77 10.49
C LEU A 134 -6.92 6.72 9.42
N PHE A 135 -6.17 5.60 9.31
CA PHE A 135 -5.14 5.48 8.28
C PHE A 135 -5.73 5.60 6.89
N ALA A 136 -6.83 4.89 6.62
CA ALA A 136 -7.48 4.90 5.30
C ALA A 136 -8.08 6.28 4.97
N GLU A 137 -8.72 6.93 5.95
CA GLU A 137 -9.27 8.29 5.80
C GLU A 137 -8.17 9.31 5.46
N LEU A 138 -7.07 9.30 6.22
CA LEU A 138 -5.96 10.23 6.01
C LEU A 138 -5.28 10.00 4.66
N MET A 139 -5.05 8.74 4.27
CA MET A 139 -4.51 8.42 2.95
C MET A 139 -5.41 8.96 1.84
N GLY A 140 -6.72 8.71 1.91
CA GLY A 140 -7.68 9.22 0.91
C GLY A 140 -7.70 10.75 0.87
N LYS A 141 -7.80 11.40 2.02
CA LYS A 141 -7.76 12.87 2.18
C LYS A 141 -6.53 13.48 1.52
N TYR A 142 -5.36 12.94 1.81
CA TYR A 142 -4.11 13.54 1.34
C TYR A 142 -3.73 13.17 -0.08
N LEU A 143 -4.16 12.01 -0.59
CA LEU A 143 -4.07 11.70 -2.01
C LEU A 143 -4.90 12.67 -2.87
N VAL A 144 -6.10 13.03 -2.44
CA VAL A 144 -6.91 14.03 -3.12
C VAL A 144 -6.25 15.42 -3.06
N LYS A 145 -5.72 15.79 -1.89
CA LYS A 145 -5.16 17.14 -1.65
C LYS A 145 -3.82 17.36 -2.36
N TYR A 146 -2.90 16.41 -2.26
CA TYR A 146 -1.51 16.56 -2.70
C TYR A 146 -1.17 15.76 -3.96
N THR A 147 -2.06 14.90 -4.40
CA THR A 147 -2.00 14.10 -5.63
C THR A 147 -0.72 13.26 -5.76
N THR A 148 0.41 13.86 -6.13
CA THR A 148 1.70 13.18 -6.35
C THR A 148 2.85 13.74 -5.54
N ASP A 149 2.58 14.70 -4.68
CA ASP A 149 3.55 15.18 -3.72
C ASP A 149 3.62 14.22 -2.53
N TYR A 150 4.38 13.14 -2.71
CA TYR A 150 4.48 12.05 -1.74
C TYR A 150 5.16 12.46 -0.44
N GLU A 151 6.05 13.45 -0.48
CA GLU A 151 6.64 14.00 0.76
C GLU A 151 5.57 14.73 1.56
N ALA A 152 4.74 15.57 0.92
CA ALA A 152 3.65 16.26 1.60
C ALA A 152 2.61 15.26 2.16
N ILE A 153 2.28 14.18 1.41
CA ILE A 153 1.41 13.10 1.90
C ILE A 153 2.03 12.40 3.10
N TYR A 154 3.30 12.01 3.00
CA TYR A 154 4.03 11.32 4.07
C TYR A 154 4.00 12.11 5.36
N PHE A 155 4.46 13.38 5.35
CA PHE A 155 4.54 14.19 6.55
C PHE A 155 3.16 14.55 7.14
N ALA A 156 2.15 14.75 6.30
CA ALA A 156 0.80 15.02 6.78
C ALA A 156 0.19 13.80 7.52
N ILE A 157 0.45 12.58 7.03
CA ILE A 157 0.03 11.35 7.71
C ILE A 157 0.87 11.14 8.97
N GLU A 158 2.19 11.32 8.92
CA GLU A 158 3.07 11.26 10.08
C GLU A 158 2.53 12.13 11.24
N GLU A 159 2.11 13.36 10.94
CA GLU A 159 1.59 14.29 11.95
C GLU A 159 0.23 13.85 12.48
N GLU A 160 -0.77 13.61 11.62
CA GLU A 160 -2.15 13.37 12.06
C GLU A 160 -2.34 11.95 12.63
N TYR A 161 -1.78 10.93 11.97
CA TYR A 161 -1.82 9.56 12.45
C TYR A 161 -0.94 9.36 13.71
N GLY A 162 0.17 10.11 13.80
CA GLY A 162 1.03 10.14 14.97
C GLY A 162 0.32 10.61 16.25
N ARG A 163 -0.74 11.42 16.14
CA ARG A 163 -1.57 11.80 17.31
C ARG A 163 -2.32 10.59 17.88
N LEU A 164 -2.87 9.74 17.02
CA LEU A 164 -3.48 8.49 17.46
C LEU A 164 -2.42 7.52 17.99
N ALA A 165 -1.26 7.45 17.35
CA ALA A 165 -0.14 6.60 17.77
C ALA A 165 0.35 6.89 19.21
N ALA A 166 0.10 8.08 19.73
CA ALA A 166 0.45 8.44 21.11
C ALA A 166 -0.42 7.73 22.17
N VAL A 167 -1.62 7.25 21.78
CA VAL A 167 -2.61 6.67 22.71
C VAL A 167 -3.13 5.28 22.28
N ASN A 168 -2.83 4.85 21.06
CA ASN A 168 -3.28 3.58 20.49
C ASN A 168 -2.06 2.75 20.05
N ALA A 169 -1.87 1.59 20.68
CA ALA A 169 -0.69 0.73 20.45
C ALA A 169 -0.62 0.16 19.04
N VAL A 170 -1.78 -0.10 18.39
CA VAL A 170 -1.85 -0.56 16.99
C VAL A 170 -1.43 0.56 16.05
N ALA A 171 -1.99 1.75 16.23
CA ALA A 171 -1.61 2.91 15.44
C ALA A 171 -0.11 3.24 15.61
N LYS A 172 0.44 3.11 16.83
CA LYS A 172 1.88 3.29 17.08
C LYS A 172 2.73 2.28 16.32
N TYR A 173 2.31 1.01 16.34
CA TYR A 173 3.02 -0.04 15.61
C TYR A 173 3.02 0.22 14.10
N ASN A 174 1.87 0.60 13.53
CA ASN A 174 1.70 0.89 12.12
C ASN A 174 2.42 2.18 11.71
N TRP A 175 2.36 3.22 12.55
CA TRP A 175 3.05 4.50 12.34
C TRP A 175 4.56 4.34 12.26
N ASP A 176 5.18 3.53 13.12
CA ASP A 176 6.61 3.20 13.09
C ASP A 176 7.01 2.44 11.81
N ARG A 177 6.04 2.02 10.99
CA ARG A 177 6.23 1.21 9.77
C ARG A 177 5.62 1.85 8.52
N TRP A 178 5.43 3.14 8.56
CA TRP A 178 5.07 3.98 7.44
C TRP A 178 6.33 4.62 6.87
N TYR A 179 6.57 4.49 5.55
CA TYR A 179 7.85 4.85 4.94
C TYR A 179 7.66 5.56 3.60
N ILE A 180 8.70 6.33 3.22
CA ILE A 180 8.83 6.93 1.90
C ILE A 180 10.21 6.62 1.31
N ASN A 181 10.27 6.39 -0.01
CA ASN A 181 11.49 6.38 -0.81
C ASN A 181 11.31 7.30 -2.01
N THR A 182 12.00 8.43 -2.00
CA THR A 182 11.98 9.42 -3.09
C THR A 182 13.13 9.24 -4.08
N SER A 183 14.14 8.44 -3.72
CA SER A 183 15.36 8.25 -4.50
C SER A 183 15.22 7.10 -5.48
N VAL A 184 15.02 7.39 -6.76
CA VAL A 184 15.51 6.49 -7.80
C VAL A 184 17.01 6.79 -7.94
N THR A 185 17.87 6.05 -7.24
CA THR A 185 19.29 6.06 -7.63
C THR A 185 19.33 5.50 -9.05
N SER A 186 19.55 6.37 -10.03
CA SER A 186 19.94 5.92 -11.36
C SER A 186 21.22 5.11 -11.17
N ASP A 187 21.11 3.79 -11.30
CA ASP A 187 22.25 2.95 -11.59
C ASP A 187 22.78 3.41 -12.96
N LEU A 188 23.58 4.47 -12.95
CA LEU A 188 24.46 4.79 -14.06
C LEU A 188 25.46 3.64 -14.11
N ALA A 189 25.22 2.75 -15.05
CA ALA A 189 26.08 1.68 -15.45
C ALA A 189 27.55 2.16 -15.53
N LEU A 190 28.43 1.43 -14.83
CA LEU A 190 29.81 1.29 -15.23
C LEU A 190 29.94 0.16 -16.24
#